data_a81d0c3ff3af4c0fe101fc4cf76dd372
#
_entry.id   a81d0c3ff3af4c0fe101fc4cf76dd372
#
_cell.length_a   1.000
_cell.length_b   1.000
_cell.length_c   1.000
_cell.angle_alpha   90.00
_cell.angle_beta   90.00
_cell.angle_gamma   90.00
#
_symmetry.space_group_name_H-M   'P 1'
#
loop_
_entity.id
_entity.type
_entity.pdbx_description
1 polymer ?
#
loop_
_entity_poly.entity_id
_entity_poly.type
_entity_poly.pdbx_seq_one_letter_code
_entity_poly.pdbx_strand_id
1 'polypeptide(L)'
;MGKQGLNIGLIGTGNMGGEIARIAPEKGHNIVAAFNRNRPLSEDSFNEEIDVCIDFSCPECVVNNVCMLANWGVPLVLGTTGWTARFAEVRAQVISSEMAIVHAPNFSIGVAVYLRIVREAGTLFNQLPDYDVFVHESHHRRKVDSPSGTALAL
;
A
#
# COMPACT_ATOMS: atom_id res chain seq x y z
N MET A 1 21.72 16.85 -8.94
CA MET A 1 21.43 15.66 -9.76
C MET A 1 20.78 14.64 -8.84
N GLY A 2 19.51 14.29 -9.05
CA GLY A 2 18.84 13.28 -8.22
C GLY A 2 19.51 11.90 -8.39
N LYS A 3 19.52 11.08 -7.34
CA LYS A 3 20.02 9.72 -7.35
C LYS A 3 19.31 8.94 -8.47
N GLN A 4 20.04 8.34 -9.38
CA GLN A 4 19.50 7.72 -10.61
C GLN A 4 18.82 6.37 -10.35
N GLY A 5 18.78 5.88 -9.10
CA GLY A 5 18.14 4.66 -8.63
C GLY A 5 17.95 4.72 -7.12
N LEU A 6 16.95 4.00 -6.62
CA LEU A 6 16.67 3.88 -5.19
C LEU A 6 17.06 2.49 -4.70
N ASN A 7 17.56 2.45 -3.49
CA ASN A 7 17.74 1.22 -2.72
C ASN A 7 16.45 0.97 -1.91
N ILE A 8 15.78 -0.12 -2.21
CA ILE A 8 14.47 -0.45 -1.68
C ILE A 8 14.58 -1.56 -0.64
N GLY A 9 14.00 -1.32 0.55
CA GLY A 9 13.67 -2.35 1.53
C GLY A 9 12.26 -2.89 1.23
N LEU A 10 12.14 -4.18 0.92
CA LEU A 10 10.86 -4.81 0.61
C LEU A 10 10.30 -5.53 1.83
N ILE A 11 9.10 -5.17 2.27
CA ILE A 11 8.41 -5.81 3.39
C ILE A 11 7.21 -6.59 2.85
N GLY A 12 7.26 -7.90 2.99
CA GLY A 12 6.33 -8.82 2.35
C GLY A 12 6.83 -9.30 0.98
N THR A 13 7.10 -10.60 0.88
CA THR A 13 7.62 -11.27 -0.34
C THR A 13 6.57 -12.22 -0.96
N GLY A 14 5.28 -11.90 -0.78
CA GLY A 14 4.17 -12.59 -1.43
C GLY A 14 4.04 -12.21 -2.91
N ASN A 15 2.86 -12.39 -3.50
CA ASN A 15 2.65 -12.12 -4.93
C ASN A 15 3.05 -10.69 -5.33
N MET A 16 2.58 -9.67 -4.60
CA MET A 16 2.91 -8.27 -4.93
C MET A 16 4.38 -7.96 -4.69
N GLY A 17 4.94 -8.39 -3.55
CA GLY A 17 6.35 -8.19 -3.27
C GLY A 17 7.26 -8.90 -4.27
N GLY A 18 6.90 -10.10 -4.72
CA GLY A 18 7.60 -10.81 -5.77
C GLY A 18 7.62 -10.06 -7.10
N GLU A 19 6.49 -9.47 -7.51
CA GLU A 19 6.43 -8.63 -8.72
C GLU A 19 7.26 -7.35 -8.57
N ILE A 20 7.23 -6.70 -7.41
CA ILE A 20 8.06 -5.53 -7.15
C ILE A 20 9.55 -5.88 -7.23
N ALA A 21 9.96 -7.00 -6.61
CA ALA A 21 11.34 -7.47 -6.67
C ALA A 21 11.82 -7.77 -8.10
N ARG A 22 10.92 -8.25 -8.96
CA ARG A 22 11.21 -8.52 -10.37
C ARG A 22 11.33 -7.22 -11.18
N ILE A 23 10.42 -6.26 -10.95
CA ILE A 23 10.32 -5.04 -11.78
C ILE A 23 11.31 -3.96 -11.35
N ALA A 24 11.65 -3.86 -10.07
CA ALA A 24 12.49 -2.78 -9.55
C ALA A 24 13.84 -2.66 -10.29
N PRO A 25 14.60 -3.76 -10.56
CA PRO A 25 15.83 -3.68 -11.34
C PRO A 25 15.60 -3.20 -12.78
N GLU A 26 14.51 -3.59 -13.43
CA GLU A 26 14.17 -3.14 -14.79
C GLU A 26 13.92 -1.62 -14.85
N LYS A 27 13.56 -1.02 -13.70
CA LYS A 27 13.35 0.42 -13.53
C LYS A 27 14.58 1.15 -12.96
N GLY A 28 15.70 0.46 -12.80
CA GLY A 28 16.94 1.05 -12.30
C GLY A 28 17.00 1.19 -10.78
N HIS A 29 16.18 0.45 -10.02
CA HIS A 29 16.19 0.40 -8.56
C HIS A 29 16.78 -0.90 -8.05
N ASN A 30 17.28 -0.90 -6.81
CA ASN A 30 17.88 -2.08 -6.19
C ASN A 30 17.01 -2.55 -5.01
N ILE A 31 16.77 -3.86 -4.89
CA ILE A 31 16.25 -4.44 -3.66
C ILE A 31 17.44 -4.81 -2.77
N VAL A 32 17.70 -4.00 -1.75
CA VAL A 32 18.87 -4.19 -0.86
C VAL A 32 18.52 -4.97 0.41
N ALA A 33 17.23 -5.03 0.76
CA ALA A 33 16.75 -5.84 1.87
C ALA A 33 15.35 -6.39 1.56
N ALA A 34 15.05 -7.59 2.05
CA ALA A 34 13.73 -8.19 1.94
C ALA A 34 13.34 -8.84 3.28
N PHE A 35 12.15 -8.49 3.74
CA PHE A 35 11.57 -8.93 5.01
C PHE A 35 10.29 -9.72 4.77
N ASN A 36 10.10 -10.77 5.54
CA ASN A 36 8.93 -11.63 5.45
C ASN A 36 8.68 -12.35 6.79
N ARG A 37 7.73 -13.28 6.83
CA ARG A 37 7.40 -14.01 8.06
C ARG A 37 8.60 -14.76 8.68
N ASN A 38 9.53 -15.26 7.87
CA ASN A 38 10.71 -15.99 8.33
C ASN A 38 11.87 -15.07 8.72
N ARG A 39 11.87 -13.85 8.19
CA ARG A 39 12.82 -12.78 8.48
C ARG A 39 12.03 -11.48 8.64
N PRO A 40 11.36 -11.28 9.78
CA PRO A 40 10.58 -10.07 10.02
C PRO A 40 11.49 -8.84 10.13
N LEU A 41 10.90 -7.67 9.91
CA LEU A 41 11.54 -6.41 10.25
C LEU A 41 11.76 -6.38 11.78
N SER A 42 12.95 -6.02 12.22
CA SER A 42 13.36 -5.95 13.63
C SER A 42 14.31 -4.77 13.82
N GLU A 43 14.58 -4.37 15.05
CA GLU A 43 15.49 -3.26 15.36
C GLU A 43 16.89 -3.47 14.75
N ASP A 44 17.38 -4.71 14.72
CA ASP A 44 18.67 -5.07 14.12
C ASP A 44 18.66 -5.11 12.58
N SER A 45 17.50 -4.88 11.96
CA SER A 45 17.36 -4.92 10.50
C SER A 45 17.68 -3.59 9.83
N PHE A 46 18.00 -2.56 10.61
CA PHE A 46 18.33 -1.24 10.06
C PHE A 46 19.51 -1.33 9.10
N ASN A 47 19.36 -0.70 7.95
CA ASN A 47 20.39 -0.61 6.94
C ASN A 47 20.36 0.82 6.37
N GLU A 48 21.44 1.57 6.58
CA GLU A 48 21.58 2.96 6.11
C GLU A 48 21.52 3.10 4.58
N GLU A 49 21.66 2.00 3.84
CA GLU A 49 21.55 2.02 2.39
C GLU A 49 20.11 2.11 1.89
N ILE A 50 19.10 1.84 2.74
CA ILE A 50 17.68 1.85 2.35
C ILE A 50 17.20 3.29 2.18
N ASP A 51 16.82 3.65 0.96
CA ASP A 51 16.24 4.95 0.65
C ASP A 51 14.73 5.01 0.93
N VAL A 52 14.02 3.87 0.77
CA VAL A 52 12.58 3.74 0.95
C VAL A 52 12.19 2.29 1.20
N CYS A 53 11.19 2.06 2.04
CA CYS A 53 10.57 0.75 2.17
C CYS A 53 9.26 0.68 1.38
N ILE A 54 8.96 -0.51 0.85
CA ILE A 54 7.66 -0.83 0.23
C ILE A 54 7.06 -2.01 0.99
N ASP A 55 5.86 -1.81 1.57
CA ASP A 55 5.18 -2.80 2.41
C ASP A 55 3.92 -3.36 1.74
N PHE A 56 3.96 -4.65 1.43
CA PHE A 56 2.83 -5.51 1.05
C PHE A 56 2.84 -6.78 1.91
N SER A 57 2.83 -6.60 3.23
CA SER A 57 2.94 -7.67 4.21
C SER A 57 1.57 -8.16 4.72
N CYS A 58 1.34 -8.09 6.01
CA CYS A 58 0.11 -8.49 6.67
C CYS A 58 -0.46 -7.35 7.53
N PRO A 59 -1.82 -7.26 7.66
CA PRO A 59 -2.48 -6.19 8.41
C PRO A 59 -1.94 -6.01 9.84
N GLU A 60 -1.67 -7.11 10.50
CA GLU A 60 -1.21 -7.16 11.89
C GLU A 60 0.20 -6.58 12.05
N CYS A 61 1.01 -6.64 10.99
CA CYS A 61 2.40 -6.19 11.01
C CYS A 61 2.54 -4.67 10.79
N VAL A 62 1.55 -4.03 10.17
CA VAL A 62 1.65 -2.65 9.66
C VAL A 62 2.08 -1.66 10.72
N VAL A 63 1.43 -1.66 11.89
CA VAL A 63 1.75 -0.69 12.94
C VAL A 63 3.19 -0.83 13.43
N ASN A 64 3.62 -2.07 13.67
CA ASN A 64 4.98 -2.34 14.10
C ASN A 64 6.01 -1.93 13.05
N ASN A 65 5.76 -2.25 11.78
CA ASN A 65 6.61 -1.84 10.67
C ASN A 65 6.71 -0.31 10.57
N VAL A 66 5.58 0.39 10.67
CA VAL A 66 5.56 1.86 10.66
C VAL A 66 6.35 2.44 11.82
N CYS A 67 6.19 1.92 13.05
CA CYS A 67 6.94 2.38 14.21
C CYS A 67 8.46 2.22 14.00
N MET A 68 8.91 1.07 13.50
CA MET A 68 10.33 0.83 13.24
C MET A 68 10.88 1.78 12.18
N LEU A 69 10.18 1.91 11.03
CA LEU A 69 10.61 2.78 9.94
C LEU A 69 10.61 4.25 10.36
N ALA A 70 9.66 4.66 11.18
CA ALA A 70 9.59 5.99 11.76
C ALA A 70 10.80 6.29 12.64
N ASN A 71 11.22 5.34 13.49
CA ASN A 71 12.41 5.48 14.32
C ASN A 71 13.70 5.57 13.49
N TRP A 72 13.72 4.95 12.32
CA TRP A 72 14.87 5.00 11.40
C TRP A 72 14.82 6.18 10.42
N GLY A 73 13.71 6.92 10.36
CA GLY A 73 13.52 7.99 9.39
C GLY A 73 13.40 7.50 7.95
N VAL A 74 13.04 6.23 7.73
CA VAL A 74 12.94 5.63 6.40
C VAL A 74 11.54 5.85 5.83
N PRO A 75 11.40 6.50 4.65
CA PRO A 75 10.12 6.66 3.98
C PRO A 75 9.43 5.34 3.64
N LEU A 76 8.09 5.32 3.60
CA LEU A 76 7.31 4.12 3.37
C LEU A 76 6.28 4.30 2.24
N VAL A 77 6.22 3.32 1.34
CA VAL A 77 5.07 3.08 0.45
C VAL A 77 4.28 1.90 1.01
N LEU A 78 3.08 2.14 1.51
CA LEU A 78 2.24 1.16 2.20
C LEU A 78 1.07 0.72 1.32
N GLY A 79 1.13 -0.52 0.83
CA GLY A 79 0.10 -1.16 0.03
C GLY A 79 -0.65 -2.29 0.75
N THR A 80 -0.25 -2.64 1.96
CA THR A 80 -0.97 -3.60 2.78
C THR A 80 -2.38 -3.09 3.09
N THR A 81 -3.39 -3.94 2.96
CA THR A 81 -4.80 -3.64 3.24
C THR A 81 -5.26 -4.32 4.53
N GLY A 82 -6.47 -3.98 5.01
CA GLY A 82 -7.08 -4.65 6.17
C GLY A 82 -6.63 -4.12 7.55
N TRP A 83 -5.80 -3.10 7.64
CA TRP A 83 -5.28 -2.52 8.89
C TRP A 83 -5.99 -1.21 9.31
N THR A 84 -6.97 -0.75 8.55
CA THR A 84 -7.60 0.57 8.72
C THR A 84 -8.27 0.79 10.07
N ALA A 85 -8.64 -0.27 10.79
CA ALA A 85 -9.09 -0.16 12.19
C ALA A 85 -8.05 0.50 13.12
N ARG A 86 -6.76 0.43 12.76
CA ARG A 86 -5.64 1.03 13.49
C ARG A 86 -5.09 2.31 12.82
N PHE A 87 -5.88 2.92 11.91
CA PHE A 87 -5.44 4.10 11.14
C PHE A 87 -5.02 5.27 12.02
N ALA A 88 -5.77 5.54 13.11
CA ALA A 88 -5.45 6.64 14.03
C ALA A 88 -4.07 6.48 14.69
N GLU A 89 -3.70 5.25 15.03
CA GLU A 89 -2.42 4.90 15.65
C GLU A 89 -1.26 5.12 14.66
N VAL A 90 -1.39 4.57 13.45
CA VAL A 90 -0.41 4.77 12.37
C VAL A 90 -0.25 6.25 12.05
N ARG A 91 -1.36 6.99 11.93
CA ARG A 91 -1.34 8.43 11.65
C ARG A 91 -0.63 9.21 12.75
N ALA A 92 -0.88 8.90 14.02
CA ALA A 92 -0.20 9.57 15.14
C ALA A 92 1.31 9.34 15.09
N GLN A 93 1.75 8.10 14.83
CA GLN A 93 3.16 7.76 14.72
C GLN A 93 3.84 8.50 13.56
N VAL A 94 3.21 8.53 12.38
CA VAL A 94 3.73 9.22 11.19
C VAL A 94 3.88 10.72 11.44
N ILE A 95 2.88 11.36 12.07
CA ILE A 95 2.92 12.79 12.37
C ILE A 95 4.02 13.10 13.41
N SER A 96 4.12 12.30 14.48
CA SER A 96 5.10 12.54 15.55
C SER A 96 6.55 12.35 15.10
N SER A 97 6.79 11.50 14.12
CA SER A 97 8.13 11.22 13.57
C SER A 97 8.48 12.04 12.34
N GLU A 98 7.54 12.82 11.80
CA GLU A 98 7.68 13.52 10.50
C GLU A 98 8.02 12.58 9.34
N MET A 99 7.72 11.29 9.46
CA MET A 99 8.01 10.27 8.46
C MET A 99 7.20 10.50 7.19
N ALA A 100 7.86 10.42 6.04
CA ALA A 100 7.17 10.44 4.76
C ALA A 100 6.50 9.09 4.47
N ILE A 101 5.19 9.09 4.22
CA ILE A 101 4.43 7.88 3.87
C ILE A 101 3.47 8.15 2.71
N VAL A 102 3.39 7.19 1.79
CA VAL A 102 2.32 7.09 0.78
C VAL A 102 1.54 5.82 1.05
N HIS A 103 0.26 5.96 1.35
CA HIS A 103 -0.64 4.81 1.54
C HIS A 103 -1.76 4.81 0.52
N ALA A 104 -2.00 3.65 -0.09
CA ALA A 104 -3.18 3.42 -0.92
C ALA A 104 -3.59 1.93 -0.87
N PRO A 105 -4.90 1.64 -0.86
CA PRO A 105 -5.39 0.26 -0.94
C PRO A 105 -5.16 -0.34 -2.33
N ASN A 106 -4.90 0.50 -3.33
CA ASN A 106 -4.61 0.10 -4.70
C ASN A 106 -3.76 1.18 -5.39
N PHE A 107 -2.66 0.77 -5.99
CA PHE A 107 -1.74 1.63 -6.75
C PHE A 107 -1.96 1.58 -8.27
N SER A 108 -3.02 0.90 -8.75
CA SER A 108 -3.37 0.90 -10.16
C SER A 108 -3.94 2.25 -10.58
N ILE A 109 -3.28 2.93 -11.51
CA ILE A 109 -3.78 4.17 -12.11
C ILE A 109 -5.14 3.95 -12.76
N GLY A 110 -5.35 2.79 -13.41
CA GLY A 110 -6.64 2.44 -14.03
C GLY A 110 -7.77 2.36 -13.00
N VAL A 111 -7.52 1.76 -11.84
CA VAL A 111 -8.51 1.73 -10.73
C VAL A 111 -8.77 3.12 -10.19
N ALA A 112 -7.74 3.95 -10.01
CA ALA A 112 -7.92 5.32 -9.54
C ALA A 112 -8.78 6.16 -10.51
N VAL A 113 -8.54 6.04 -11.82
CA VAL A 113 -9.35 6.69 -12.85
C VAL A 113 -10.79 6.15 -12.85
N TYR A 114 -10.96 4.83 -12.76
CA TYR A 114 -12.28 4.20 -12.68
C TYR A 114 -13.09 4.71 -11.50
N LEU A 115 -12.52 4.74 -10.29
CA LEU A 115 -13.19 5.25 -9.08
C LEU A 115 -13.61 6.72 -9.24
N ARG A 116 -12.79 7.53 -9.93
CA ARG A 116 -13.13 8.92 -10.21
C ARG A 116 -14.31 9.04 -11.17
N ILE A 117 -14.35 8.23 -12.22
CA ILE A 117 -15.46 8.20 -13.20
C ILE A 117 -16.76 7.79 -12.50
N VAL A 118 -16.72 6.73 -11.69
CA VAL A 118 -17.93 6.25 -10.99
C VAL A 118 -18.44 7.28 -9.98
N ARG A 119 -17.57 7.96 -9.27
CA ARG A 119 -17.95 9.04 -8.36
C ARG A 119 -18.66 10.18 -9.09
N GLU A 120 -18.13 10.59 -10.23
CA GLU A 120 -18.75 11.64 -11.05
C GLU A 120 -20.12 11.19 -11.58
N ALA A 121 -20.22 9.98 -12.10
CA ALA A 121 -21.47 9.39 -12.54
C ALA A 121 -22.51 9.34 -11.39
N GLY A 122 -22.11 8.88 -10.21
CA GLY A 122 -22.97 8.86 -9.03
C GLY A 122 -23.49 10.26 -8.64
N THR A 123 -22.63 11.27 -8.73
CA THR A 123 -23.02 12.67 -8.47
C THR A 123 -24.08 13.16 -9.45
N LEU A 124 -23.98 12.80 -10.73
CA LEU A 124 -24.96 13.15 -11.75
C LEU A 124 -26.28 12.40 -11.55
N PHE A 125 -26.25 11.11 -11.33
CA PHE A 125 -27.46 10.30 -11.12
C PHE A 125 -28.19 10.66 -9.82
N ASN A 126 -27.49 11.10 -8.79
CA ASN A 126 -28.11 11.56 -7.54
C ASN A 126 -29.05 12.79 -7.71
N GLN A 127 -28.98 13.44 -8.85
CA GLN A 127 -29.90 14.56 -9.21
C GLN A 127 -31.16 14.08 -9.93
N LEU A 128 -31.29 12.81 -10.25
CA LEU A 128 -32.37 12.21 -11.04
C LEU A 128 -33.16 11.23 -10.15
N PRO A 129 -34.31 11.67 -9.56
CA PRO A 129 -34.99 10.88 -8.56
C PRO A 129 -35.64 9.58 -9.08
N ASP A 130 -35.81 9.47 -10.40
CA ASP A 130 -36.39 8.28 -11.04
C ASP A 130 -35.35 7.20 -11.36
N TYR A 131 -34.07 7.44 -11.00
CA TYR A 131 -32.98 6.51 -11.25
C TYR A 131 -32.41 5.99 -9.92
N ASP A 132 -32.08 4.71 -9.90
CA ASP A 132 -31.35 4.07 -8.82
C ASP A 132 -30.08 3.42 -9.37
N VAL A 133 -29.06 3.31 -8.53
CA VAL A 133 -27.77 2.73 -8.92
C VAL A 133 -27.45 1.53 -8.04
N PHE A 134 -26.85 0.50 -8.62
CA PHE A 134 -26.35 -0.65 -7.89
C PHE A 134 -24.96 -1.04 -8.38
N VAL A 135 -24.20 -1.67 -7.52
CA VAL A 135 -22.87 -2.21 -7.83
C VAL A 135 -22.98 -3.72 -7.88
N HIS A 136 -22.49 -4.30 -8.97
CA HIS A 136 -22.29 -5.73 -9.10
C HIS A 136 -20.83 -6.02 -9.36
N GLU A 137 -20.23 -6.92 -8.58
CA GLU A 137 -18.87 -7.38 -8.80
C GLU A 137 -18.82 -8.90 -9.05
N SER A 138 -17.91 -9.31 -9.88
CA SER A 138 -17.66 -10.73 -10.17
C SER A 138 -16.15 -11.00 -10.11
N HIS A 139 -15.78 -12.04 -9.40
CA HIS A 139 -14.38 -12.41 -9.20
C HIS A 139 -14.15 -13.90 -9.44
N HIS A 140 -12.90 -14.23 -9.67
CA HIS A 140 -12.46 -15.61 -9.75
C HIS A 140 -12.61 -16.32 -8.39
N ARG A 141 -12.74 -17.67 -8.40
CA ARG A 141 -13.01 -18.51 -7.22
C ARG A 141 -11.97 -18.36 -6.07
N ARG A 142 -10.76 -17.84 -6.34
CA ARG A 142 -9.68 -17.70 -5.35
C ARG A 142 -9.71 -16.37 -4.60
N LYS A 143 -10.66 -15.47 -4.88
CA LYS A 143 -10.77 -14.21 -4.17
C LYS A 143 -11.32 -14.47 -2.77
N VAL A 144 -10.62 -13.94 -1.77
CA VAL A 144 -10.92 -14.20 -0.35
C VAL A 144 -11.88 -13.14 0.21
N ASP A 145 -11.66 -11.88 -0.17
CA ASP A 145 -12.46 -10.73 0.28
C ASP A 145 -13.68 -10.51 -0.64
N SER A 146 -14.86 -10.43 -0.05
CA SER A 146 -16.12 -10.05 -0.71
C SER A 146 -17.01 -9.33 0.32
N PRO A 147 -17.42 -8.07 0.06
CA PRO A 147 -17.09 -7.23 -1.09
C PRO A 147 -15.59 -6.94 -1.21
N SER A 148 -15.13 -6.64 -2.46
CA SER A 148 -13.73 -6.24 -2.67
C SER A 148 -13.46 -4.85 -2.08
N GLY A 149 -12.18 -4.56 -1.77
CA GLY A 149 -11.78 -3.22 -1.36
C GLY A 149 -12.15 -2.13 -2.38
N THR A 150 -12.20 -2.46 -3.68
CA THR A 150 -12.66 -1.56 -4.73
C THR A 150 -14.17 -1.34 -4.65
N ALA A 151 -14.96 -2.39 -4.44
CA ALA A 151 -16.41 -2.26 -4.28
C ALA A 151 -16.81 -1.46 -3.04
N LEU A 152 -16.03 -1.60 -1.95
CA LEU A 152 -16.24 -0.80 -0.73
C LEU A 152 -15.84 0.68 -0.89
N ALA A 153 -15.06 1.01 -1.92
CA ALA A 153 -14.62 2.38 -2.20
C ALA A 153 -15.55 3.11 -3.20
N LEU A 154 -16.51 2.39 -3.81
CA LEU A 154 -17.55 2.92 -4.68
C LEU A 154 -18.73 3.45 -3.89
#